data_493293dcf3437277638cad0d3567cd31
#
_entry.id   493293dcf3437277638cad0d3567cd31
#
_cell.length_a   1.000
_cell.length_b   1.000
_cell.length_c   1.000
_cell.angle_alpha   90.00
_cell.angle_beta   90.00
_cell.angle_gamma   90.00
#
_symmetry.space_group_name_H-M   'P 1'
#
loop_
_entity.id
_entity.type
_entity.pdbx_description
1 polymer ?
#
loop_
_entity_poly.entity_id
_entity_poly.type
_entity_poly.pdbx_seq_one_letter_code
_entity_poly.pdbx_strand_id
1 'polypeptide(L)'
;MKILVLNGPNLNLLGVREPEIYGTLSLDDINRQIEAYARELNQERAASKNATQIELGFFQSNHEGVLIDAIQGAPQTYTGIIYNPAAHTHYSIALRDAIAAVSLPVVEVHLSDISQREGFRSVSVIEEVCIGQCKGRHVDSYKDALDMLVAHIDGENR
;
A
#
# COMPACT_ATOMS: atom_id res chain seq x y z
N MET A 1 6.40 -9.49 11.64
CA MET A 1 6.70 -8.41 10.67
C MET A 1 5.69 -7.28 10.83
N LYS A 2 6.12 -6.04 10.73
CA LYS A 2 5.23 -4.88 10.84
C LYS A 2 5.21 -4.14 9.51
N ILE A 3 4.03 -3.93 8.94
CA ILE A 3 3.83 -3.36 7.60
C ILE A 3 3.11 -2.02 7.73
N LEU A 4 3.63 -0.99 7.04
CA LEU A 4 2.97 0.31 6.94
C LEU A 4 2.00 0.30 5.74
N VAL A 5 0.74 0.58 5.98
CA VAL A 5 -0.26 0.91 4.94
C VAL A 5 -0.33 2.43 4.83
N LEU A 6 0.29 2.96 3.79
CA LEU A 6 0.44 4.40 3.55
C LEU A 6 -0.55 4.83 2.47
N ASN A 7 -1.29 5.89 2.73
CA ASN A 7 -2.35 6.39 1.85
C ASN A 7 -2.12 7.87 1.51
N GLY A 8 -2.18 8.19 0.23
CA GLY A 8 -1.95 9.51 -0.35
C GLY A 8 -3.18 10.43 -0.32
N PRO A 9 -3.14 11.53 -1.09
CA PRO A 9 -4.13 12.61 -1.03
C PRO A 9 -5.52 12.14 -1.42
N ASN A 10 -6.51 12.76 -0.76
CA ASN A 10 -7.94 12.57 -0.97
C ASN A 10 -8.49 11.17 -0.62
N LEU A 11 -7.66 10.22 -0.18
CA LEU A 11 -8.14 8.91 0.24
C LEU A 11 -8.93 8.99 1.56
N ASN A 12 -8.73 10.04 2.36
CA ASN A 12 -9.57 10.38 3.51
C ASN A 12 -11.03 10.71 3.13
N LEU A 13 -11.32 10.95 1.83
CA LEU A 13 -12.67 11.25 1.33
C LEU A 13 -13.35 10.03 0.68
N LEU A 14 -12.75 8.85 0.78
CA LEU A 14 -13.39 7.61 0.32
C LEU A 14 -14.73 7.38 1.01
N GLY A 15 -15.68 6.79 0.26
CA GLY A 15 -17.06 6.61 0.71
C GLY A 15 -17.98 7.83 0.46
N VAL A 16 -17.38 9.02 0.27
CA VAL A 16 -18.11 10.25 -0.05
C VAL A 16 -17.82 10.73 -1.48
N ARG A 17 -16.58 10.56 -1.94
CA ARG A 17 -16.10 11.00 -3.25
C ARG A 17 -16.28 9.90 -4.29
N GLU A 18 -16.95 10.21 -5.41
CA GLU A 18 -17.05 9.40 -6.65
C GLU A 18 -17.27 7.89 -6.36
N PRO A 19 -18.35 7.51 -5.64
CA PRO A 19 -18.58 6.12 -5.23
C PRO A 19 -18.70 5.14 -6.40
N GLU A 20 -19.05 5.62 -7.59
CA GLU A 20 -19.09 4.86 -8.84
C GLU A 20 -17.71 4.42 -9.34
N ILE A 21 -16.63 5.12 -8.92
CA ILE A 21 -15.25 4.82 -9.31
C ILE A 21 -14.51 4.07 -8.18
N TYR A 22 -14.65 4.55 -6.94
CA TYR A 22 -13.87 4.07 -5.80
C TYR A 22 -14.66 3.16 -4.86
N GLY A 23 -15.98 3.03 -5.06
CA GLY A 23 -16.88 2.31 -4.17
C GLY A 23 -17.37 3.17 -3.01
N THR A 24 -18.23 2.57 -2.16
CA THR A 24 -18.89 3.23 -1.03
C THR A 24 -18.16 3.07 0.31
N LEU A 25 -17.06 2.33 0.34
CA LEU A 25 -16.30 2.11 1.56
C LEU A 25 -15.48 3.34 1.92
N SER A 26 -15.50 3.73 3.19
CA SER A 26 -14.59 4.72 3.75
C SER A 26 -13.17 4.16 3.86
N LEU A 27 -12.16 5.03 4.05
CA LEU A 27 -10.79 4.59 4.32
C LEU A 27 -10.71 3.73 5.58
N ASP A 28 -11.48 4.06 6.62
CA ASP A 28 -11.56 3.27 7.85
C ASP A 28 -12.18 1.89 7.62
N ASP A 29 -13.16 1.77 6.71
CA ASP A 29 -13.73 0.48 6.33
C ASP A 29 -12.70 -0.39 5.61
N ILE A 30 -11.93 0.21 4.72
CA ILE A 30 -10.83 -0.46 4.00
C ILE A 30 -9.77 -0.92 5.01
N ASN A 31 -9.32 -0.05 5.90
CA ASN A 31 -8.34 -0.40 6.92
C ASN A 31 -8.81 -1.57 7.79
N ARG A 32 -10.08 -1.56 8.25
CA ARG A 32 -10.66 -2.67 9.02
C ARG A 32 -10.67 -4.00 8.24
N GLN A 33 -10.96 -3.96 6.94
CA GLN A 33 -10.96 -5.16 6.10
C GLN A 33 -9.54 -5.70 5.90
N ILE A 34 -8.55 -4.84 5.72
CA ILE A 34 -7.13 -5.26 5.60
C ILE A 34 -6.64 -5.85 6.93
N GLU A 35 -7.02 -5.24 8.07
CA GLU A 35 -6.69 -5.80 9.39
C GLU A 35 -7.35 -7.16 9.63
N ALA A 36 -8.62 -7.33 9.22
CA ALA A 36 -9.29 -8.62 9.32
C ALA A 36 -8.56 -9.69 8.49
N TYR A 37 -8.19 -9.35 7.26
CA TYR A 37 -7.43 -10.23 6.39
C TYR A 37 -6.04 -10.59 6.96
N ALA A 38 -5.31 -9.63 7.53
CA ALA A 38 -4.05 -9.90 8.20
C ALA A 38 -4.20 -10.86 9.40
N ARG A 39 -5.33 -10.80 10.13
CA ARG A 39 -5.63 -11.75 11.20
C ARG A 39 -5.91 -13.16 10.65
N GLU A 40 -6.60 -13.30 9.52
CA GLU A 40 -6.81 -14.58 8.84
C GLU A 40 -5.49 -15.20 8.41
N LEU A 41 -4.62 -14.43 7.74
CA LEU A 41 -3.27 -14.85 7.37
C LEU A 41 -2.44 -15.28 8.58
N ASN A 42 -2.52 -14.56 9.70
CA ASN A 42 -1.82 -14.93 10.94
C ASN A 42 -2.30 -16.27 11.49
N GLN A 43 -3.60 -16.59 11.40
CA GLN A 43 -4.14 -17.89 11.82
C GLN A 43 -3.63 -19.02 10.93
N GLU A 44 -3.63 -18.85 9.62
CA GLU A 44 -3.10 -19.82 8.67
C GLU A 44 -1.59 -20.06 8.88
N ARG A 45 -0.84 -18.99 9.13
CA ARG A 45 0.60 -19.02 9.36
C ARG A 45 0.99 -19.62 10.71
N ALA A 46 0.10 -19.61 11.70
CA ALA A 46 0.38 -20.13 13.06
C ALA A 46 0.78 -21.61 13.08
N ALA A 47 0.44 -22.38 12.06
CA ALA A 47 0.87 -23.77 11.90
C ALA A 47 2.37 -23.91 11.53
N SER A 48 3.01 -22.88 11.04
CA SER A 48 4.43 -22.87 10.67
C SER A 48 5.29 -22.38 11.84
N LYS A 49 6.28 -23.18 12.23
CA LYS A 49 7.16 -22.88 13.39
C LYS A 49 7.97 -21.56 13.26
N ASN A 50 8.14 -21.04 12.05
CA ASN A 50 8.96 -19.86 11.77
C ASN A 50 8.14 -18.66 11.28
N ALA A 51 6.82 -18.72 11.29
CA ALA A 51 5.99 -17.63 10.81
C ALA A 51 5.97 -16.46 11.80
N THR A 52 6.45 -15.31 11.34
CA THR A 52 6.33 -14.05 12.08
C THR A 52 4.91 -13.49 11.94
N GLN A 53 4.31 -13.03 13.03
CA GLN A 53 3.00 -12.39 12.98
C GLN A 53 3.05 -11.08 12.17
N ILE A 54 1.98 -10.84 11.40
CA ILE A 54 1.76 -9.62 10.63
C ILE A 54 1.05 -8.61 11.51
N GLU A 55 1.65 -7.43 11.68
CA GLU A 55 1.06 -6.25 12.32
C GLU A 55 0.97 -5.13 11.29
N LEU A 56 -0.13 -4.39 11.28
CA LEU A 56 -0.34 -3.28 10.37
C LEU A 56 -0.31 -1.94 11.11
N GLY A 57 0.35 -0.96 10.52
CA GLY A 57 0.21 0.44 10.88
C GLY A 57 -0.41 1.19 9.72
N PHE A 58 -1.29 2.16 9.99
CA PHE A 58 -1.99 2.94 8.96
C PHE A 58 -1.63 4.41 9.08
N PHE A 59 -1.38 5.03 7.94
CA PHE A 59 -1.14 6.46 7.87
C PHE A 59 -1.70 7.04 6.57
N GLN A 60 -2.30 8.23 6.64
CA GLN A 60 -2.81 8.96 5.48
C GLN A 60 -2.40 10.41 5.56
N SER A 61 -2.01 10.99 4.41
CA SER A 61 -1.75 12.43 4.32
C SER A 61 -2.12 12.97 2.93
N ASN A 62 -2.57 14.23 2.93
CA ASN A 62 -2.75 15.02 1.72
C ASN A 62 -1.48 15.81 1.33
N HIS A 63 -0.44 15.76 2.15
CA HIS A 63 0.80 16.50 1.98
C HIS A 63 1.92 15.59 1.50
N GLU A 64 2.48 15.89 0.33
CA GLU A 64 3.56 15.11 -0.29
C GLU A 64 4.79 15.01 0.62
N GLY A 65 5.25 16.11 1.21
CA GLY A 65 6.41 16.11 2.12
C GLY A 65 6.20 15.22 3.35
N VAL A 66 4.99 15.20 3.91
CA VAL A 66 4.64 14.32 5.05
C VAL A 66 4.68 12.84 4.64
N LEU A 67 4.29 12.52 3.41
CA LEU A 67 4.38 11.15 2.88
C LEU A 67 5.85 10.74 2.66
N ILE A 68 6.69 11.66 2.17
CA ILE A 68 8.14 11.46 2.04
C ILE A 68 8.76 11.17 3.42
N ASP A 69 8.46 12.00 4.42
CA ASP A 69 8.95 11.80 5.80
C ASP A 69 8.50 10.46 6.38
N ALA A 70 7.25 10.05 6.12
CA ALA A 70 6.71 8.76 6.54
C ALA A 70 7.47 7.58 5.88
N ILE A 71 7.77 7.66 4.58
CA ILE A 71 8.55 6.64 3.87
C ILE A 71 9.97 6.56 4.43
N GLN A 72 10.64 7.70 4.61
CA GLN A 72 12.02 7.76 5.13
C GLN A 72 12.12 7.29 6.58
N GLY A 73 11.10 7.53 7.40
CA GLY A 73 11.04 7.08 8.79
C GLY A 73 10.64 5.59 8.94
N ALA A 74 10.04 5.00 7.92
CA ALA A 74 9.49 3.65 8.00
C ALA A 74 10.52 2.56 8.38
N PRO A 75 11.80 2.59 7.91
CA PRO A 75 12.79 1.55 8.24
C PRO A 75 13.05 1.38 9.74
N GLN A 76 12.75 2.37 10.55
CA GLN A 76 12.93 2.31 12.00
C GLN A 76 11.88 1.42 12.71
N THR A 77 10.75 1.15 12.06
CA THR A 77 9.59 0.51 12.70
C THR A 77 8.99 -0.60 11.86
N TYR A 78 9.07 -0.49 10.54
CA TYR A 78 8.38 -1.36 9.60
C TYR A 78 9.37 -2.20 8.79
N THR A 79 8.89 -3.35 8.32
CA THR A 79 9.63 -4.28 7.45
C THR A 79 9.21 -4.20 6.00
N GLY A 80 8.19 -3.41 5.67
CA GLY A 80 7.71 -3.17 4.32
C GLY A 80 6.57 -2.16 4.29
N ILE A 81 6.23 -1.69 3.10
CA ILE A 81 5.22 -0.64 2.88
C ILE A 81 4.24 -1.09 1.80
N ILE A 82 2.94 -0.98 2.05
CA ILE A 82 1.88 -0.97 1.06
C ILE A 82 1.50 0.49 0.85
N TYR A 83 1.73 1.02 -0.35
CA TYR A 83 1.55 2.44 -0.61
C TYR A 83 0.52 2.71 -1.71
N ASN A 84 -0.56 3.42 -1.36
CA ASN A 84 -1.47 4.02 -2.33
C ASN A 84 -1.13 5.50 -2.50
N PRO A 85 -0.37 5.88 -3.52
CA PRO A 85 0.05 7.26 -3.74
C PRO A 85 -1.08 8.16 -4.26
N ALA A 86 -2.22 7.61 -4.63
CA ALA A 86 -3.32 8.33 -5.28
C ALA A 86 -2.80 9.11 -6.51
N ALA A 87 -3.16 10.40 -6.65
CA ALA A 87 -2.76 11.20 -7.80
C ALA A 87 -1.25 11.46 -7.89
N HIS A 88 -0.50 11.35 -6.78
CA HIS A 88 0.95 11.53 -6.80
C HIS A 88 1.67 10.50 -7.67
N THR A 89 1.07 9.33 -7.90
CA THR A 89 1.67 8.29 -8.75
C THR A 89 1.98 8.75 -10.17
N HIS A 90 1.23 9.74 -10.66
CA HIS A 90 1.34 10.18 -12.05
C HIS A 90 2.44 11.23 -12.28
N TYR A 91 3.01 11.82 -11.22
CA TYR A 91 3.95 12.95 -11.40
C TYR A 91 5.00 13.12 -10.30
N SER A 92 4.88 12.48 -9.14
CA SER A 92 5.79 12.72 -8.03
C SER A 92 7.09 11.95 -8.16
N ILE A 93 8.08 12.59 -8.75
CA ILE A 93 9.46 12.08 -8.76
C ILE A 93 10.06 12.10 -7.34
N ALA A 94 9.65 13.06 -6.50
CA ALA A 94 10.13 13.14 -5.11
C ALA A 94 9.71 11.91 -4.27
N LEU A 95 8.48 11.42 -4.42
CA LEU A 95 8.03 10.18 -3.77
C LEU A 95 8.72 8.95 -4.36
N ARG A 96 8.91 8.89 -5.69
CA ARG A 96 9.70 7.85 -6.34
C ARG A 96 11.10 7.76 -5.73
N ASP A 97 11.79 8.89 -5.62
CA ASP A 97 13.14 8.97 -5.06
C ASP A 97 13.16 8.58 -3.56
N ALA A 98 12.13 8.98 -2.79
CA ALA A 98 12.00 8.58 -1.40
C ALA A 98 11.86 7.06 -1.23
N ILE A 99 11.08 6.40 -2.10
CA ILE A 99 10.93 4.94 -2.12
C ILE A 99 12.26 4.28 -2.49
N ALA A 100 12.93 4.76 -3.53
CA ALA A 100 14.21 4.23 -3.97
C ALA A 100 15.34 4.40 -2.94
N ALA A 101 15.23 5.40 -2.06
CA ALA A 101 16.23 5.70 -1.03
C ALA A 101 16.11 4.80 0.22
N VAL A 102 14.97 4.15 0.45
CA VAL A 102 14.77 3.28 1.61
C VAL A 102 15.03 1.82 1.24
N SER A 103 15.59 1.06 2.19
CA SER A 103 15.89 -0.37 1.99
C SER A 103 14.69 -1.27 2.38
N LEU A 104 13.46 -0.79 2.16
CA LEU A 104 12.25 -1.56 2.43
C LEU A 104 11.56 -1.95 1.12
N PRO A 105 11.03 -3.18 1.04
CA PRO A 105 10.15 -3.52 -0.07
C PRO A 105 8.86 -2.69 0.00
N VAL A 106 8.48 -2.12 -1.14
CA VAL A 106 7.27 -1.32 -1.30
C VAL A 106 6.40 -1.95 -2.38
N VAL A 107 5.11 -2.15 -2.09
CA VAL A 107 4.10 -2.52 -3.09
C VAL A 107 3.21 -1.31 -3.34
N GLU A 108 3.13 -0.87 -4.59
CA GLU A 108 2.19 0.17 -4.99
C GLU A 108 0.78 -0.42 -5.11
N VAL A 109 -0.24 0.29 -4.59
CA VAL A 109 -1.63 -0.17 -4.66
C VAL A 109 -2.57 0.90 -5.16
N HIS A 110 -3.59 0.51 -5.94
CA HIS A 110 -4.69 1.35 -6.38
C HIS A 110 -6.03 0.62 -6.30
N LEU A 111 -7.08 1.32 -5.86
CA LEU A 111 -8.45 0.79 -5.82
C LEU A 111 -8.99 0.54 -7.23
N SER A 112 -8.77 1.51 -8.14
CA SER A 112 -9.16 1.41 -9.55
C SER A 112 -8.00 0.95 -10.43
N ASP A 113 -8.31 0.42 -11.62
CA ASP A 113 -7.29 0.14 -12.62
C ASP A 113 -6.88 1.46 -13.31
N ILE A 114 -5.72 1.98 -12.92
CA ILE A 114 -5.19 3.23 -13.47
C ILE A 114 -4.87 3.11 -14.97
N SER A 115 -4.55 1.90 -15.48
CA SER A 115 -4.24 1.69 -16.90
C SER A 115 -5.44 1.96 -17.84
N GLN A 116 -6.66 1.95 -17.28
CA GLN A 116 -7.90 2.24 -18.00
C GLN A 116 -8.30 3.72 -17.96
N ARG A 117 -7.48 4.57 -17.34
CA ARG A 117 -7.78 6.01 -17.19
C ARG A 117 -7.21 6.82 -18.34
N GLU A 118 -7.64 8.08 -18.42
CA GLU A 118 -7.22 9.00 -19.46
C GLU A 118 -5.72 9.36 -19.37
N GLY A 119 -5.02 9.40 -20.49
CA GLY A 119 -3.71 10.00 -20.73
C GLY A 119 -2.73 9.96 -19.56
N PHE A 120 -2.51 11.11 -18.92
CA PHE A 120 -1.55 11.25 -17.83
C PHE A 120 -1.88 10.42 -16.58
N ARG A 121 -3.15 10.01 -16.40
CA ARG A 121 -3.60 9.17 -15.28
C ARG A 121 -3.42 7.67 -15.50
N SER A 122 -2.93 7.26 -16.65
CA SER A 122 -2.65 5.84 -16.94
C SER A 122 -1.21 5.41 -16.61
N VAL A 123 -0.33 6.38 -16.28
CA VAL A 123 1.09 6.12 -16.03
C VAL A 123 1.39 6.26 -14.55
N SER A 124 2.16 5.30 -14.00
CA SER A 124 2.81 5.43 -12.70
C SER A 124 4.30 5.73 -12.91
N VAL A 125 4.80 6.80 -12.29
CA VAL A 125 6.24 7.08 -12.22
C VAL A 125 6.91 6.37 -11.02
N ILE A 126 6.10 5.76 -10.15
CA ILE A 126 6.53 5.12 -8.90
C ILE A 126 6.72 3.61 -9.07
N GLU A 127 5.97 2.96 -9.96
CA GLU A 127 5.93 1.51 -10.12
C GLU A 127 7.31 0.86 -10.26
N GLU A 128 8.21 1.47 -11.03
CA GLU A 128 9.55 0.92 -11.30
C GLU A 128 10.45 0.77 -10.07
N VAL A 129 10.17 1.51 -8.99
CA VAL A 129 10.94 1.45 -7.73
C VAL A 129 10.23 0.62 -6.65
N CYS A 130 9.07 0.04 -6.99
CA CYS A 130 8.33 -0.88 -6.15
C CYS A 130 8.63 -2.33 -6.53
N ILE A 131 8.40 -3.27 -5.62
CA ILE A 131 8.51 -4.72 -5.93
C ILE A 131 7.34 -5.23 -6.78
N GLY A 132 6.27 -4.44 -6.91
CA GLY A 132 5.10 -4.72 -7.74
C GLY A 132 3.98 -3.71 -7.53
N GLN A 133 2.94 -3.84 -8.37
CA GLN A 133 1.74 -3.00 -8.33
C GLN A 133 0.48 -3.87 -8.32
N CYS A 134 -0.45 -3.59 -7.40
CA CYS A 134 -1.78 -4.22 -7.32
C CYS A 134 -2.85 -3.17 -7.57
N LYS A 135 -3.76 -3.41 -8.54
CA LYS A 135 -4.76 -2.41 -8.95
C LYS A 135 -6.05 -3.02 -9.50
N GLY A 136 -7.14 -2.23 -9.48
CA GLY A 136 -8.38 -2.53 -10.19
C GLY A 136 -9.34 -3.48 -9.46
N ARG A 137 -9.03 -3.89 -8.23
CA ARG A 137 -9.86 -4.83 -7.46
C ARG A 137 -10.40 -4.21 -6.17
N HIS A 138 -10.54 -2.88 -6.13
CA HIS A 138 -10.99 -2.14 -4.94
C HIS A 138 -10.19 -2.54 -3.68
N VAL A 139 -10.84 -2.89 -2.59
CA VAL A 139 -10.16 -3.30 -1.35
C VAL A 139 -9.30 -4.55 -1.51
N ASP A 140 -9.67 -5.46 -2.42
CA ASP A 140 -8.89 -6.67 -2.67
C ASP A 140 -7.52 -6.38 -3.27
N SER A 141 -7.32 -5.23 -3.94
CA SER A 141 -5.97 -4.78 -4.34
C SER A 141 -5.02 -4.63 -3.16
N TYR A 142 -5.50 -4.19 -1.98
CA TYR A 142 -4.69 -4.11 -0.77
C TYR A 142 -4.39 -5.48 -0.16
N LYS A 143 -5.32 -6.44 -0.26
CA LYS A 143 -5.08 -7.82 0.17
C LYS A 143 -4.03 -8.49 -0.71
N ASP A 144 -4.16 -8.34 -2.03
CA ASP A 144 -3.16 -8.83 -3.00
C ASP A 144 -1.78 -8.22 -2.73
N ALA A 145 -1.73 -6.91 -2.39
CA ALA A 145 -0.49 -6.22 -2.03
C ALA A 145 0.11 -6.77 -0.71
N LEU A 146 -0.74 -7.11 0.26
CA LEU A 146 -0.29 -7.73 1.51
C LEU A 146 0.30 -9.11 1.25
N ASP A 147 -0.36 -9.94 0.45
CA ASP A 147 0.14 -11.27 0.08
C ASP A 147 1.48 -11.19 -0.65
N MET A 148 1.59 -10.28 -1.64
CA MET A 148 2.83 -10.05 -2.39
C MET A 148 3.97 -9.64 -1.46
N LEU A 149 3.73 -8.67 -0.56
CA LEU A 149 4.74 -8.14 0.35
C LEU A 149 5.18 -9.19 1.37
N VAL A 150 4.23 -9.93 1.95
CA VAL A 150 4.51 -11.02 2.90
C VAL A 150 5.32 -12.13 2.24
N ALA A 151 4.94 -12.54 1.03
CA ALA A 151 5.69 -13.57 0.29
C ALA A 151 7.12 -13.14 -0.03
N HIS A 152 7.32 -11.86 -0.39
CA HIS A 152 8.65 -11.29 -0.63
C HIS A 152 9.51 -11.31 0.63
N ILE A 153 9.01 -10.80 1.75
CA ILE A 153 9.75 -10.75 3.03
C ILE A 153 10.06 -12.17 3.55
N ASP A 154 9.14 -13.11 3.43
CA ASP A 154 9.37 -14.51 3.83
C ASP A 154 10.41 -15.20 2.92
N GLY A 155 10.47 -14.81 1.64
CA GLY A 155 11.45 -15.32 0.68
C GLY A 155 12.88 -14.85 0.97
N GLU A 156 13.06 -13.61 1.42
CA GLU A 156 14.36 -13.05 1.79
C GLU A 156 14.91 -13.62 3.12
N ASN A 157 14.04 -14.14 3.98
CA ASN A 157 14.41 -14.73 5.27
C ASN A 157 14.75 -16.23 5.18
N ARG A 158 14.80 -16.82 3.98
CA ARG A 158 15.17 -18.22 3.73
C ARG A 158 16.59 -18.33 3.20
#